data_fbde830cc0f70dc0d0239b98b171198c
#
_entry.id   fbde830cc0f70dc0d0239b98b171198c
#
_cell.length_a   1.000
_cell.length_b   1.000
_cell.length_c   1.000
_cell.angle_alpha   90.00
_cell.angle_beta   90.00
_cell.angle_gamma   90.00
#
_symmetry.space_group_name_H-M   'P 1'
#
loop_
_entity.id
_entity.type
_entity.pdbx_description
1 polymer ?
#
loop_
_entity_poly.entity_id
_entity_poly.type
_entity_poly.pdbx_seq_one_letter_code
_entity_poly.pdbx_strand_id
1 'polypeptide(L)' 'MSLKKPSEIREMQPEERDSRLKELRSELMNERGISSMGGQPTSPGRMRAIKRQIARIMTIQHEIELDGEDNG' A
#
# COMPACT_ATOMS: atom_id res chain seq x y z
N MET A 1 -3.77 12.17 -3.07
CA MET A 1 -4.10 10.80 -2.59
C MET A 1 -4.30 10.83 -1.09
N SER A 2 -5.45 10.40 -0.64
CA SER A 2 -5.70 10.34 0.79
C SER A 2 -5.20 8.99 1.34
N LEU A 3 -4.49 9.06 2.44
CA LEU A 3 -3.97 7.87 3.10
C LEU A 3 -5.02 7.34 4.06
N LYS A 4 -5.26 6.05 4.01
CA LYS A 4 -6.20 5.42 4.92
C LYS A 4 -5.55 5.20 6.29
N LYS A 5 -6.33 5.42 7.32
CA LYS A 5 -5.89 5.14 8.68
C LYS A 5 -5.87 3.63 8.92
N PRO A 6 -5.04 3.15 9.87
CA PRO A 6 -5.00 1.71 10.15
C PRO A 6 -6.37 1.11 10.47
N SER A 7 -7.21 1.82 11.19
CA SER A 7 -8.55 1.33 11.52
C SER A 7 -9.40 1.14 10.27
N GLU A 8 -9.29 2.07 9.32
CA GLU A 8 -10.03 1.97 8.07
C GLU A 8 -9.58 0.76 7.25
N ILE A 9 -8.28 0.50 7.24
CA ILE A 9 -7.72 -0.64 6.52
C ILE A 9 -8.22 -1.95 7.14
N ARG A 10 -8.30 -2.01 8.45
CA ARG A 10 -8.80 -3.20 9.15
C ARG A 10 -10.26 -3.49 8.82
N GLU A 11 -11.05 -2.44 8.59
CA GLU A 11 -12.46 -2.58 8.24
C GLU A 11 -12.68 -3.00 6.78
N MET A 12 -11.67 -2.85 5.93
CA MET A 12 -11.78 -3.23 4.53
C MET A 12 -11.88 -4.74 4.38
N GLN A 13 -12.61 -5.16 3.34
CA GLN A 13 -12.64 -6.56 2.99
C GLN A 13 -11.27 -7.00 2.45
N PRO A 14 -10.91 -8.29 2.59
CA PRO A 14 -9.62 -8.78 2.08
C PRO A 14 -9.41 -8.48 0.60
N GLU A 15 -10.45 -8.61 -0.20
CA GLU A 15 -10.36 -8.32 -1.63
C GLU A 15 -10.08 -6.85 -1.89
N GLU A 16 -10.67 -5.96 -1.09
CA GLU A 16 -10.43 -4.53 -1.22
C GLU A 16 -9.00 -4.18 -0.87
N ARG A 17 -8.45 -4.79 0.18
CA ARG A 17 -7.06 -4.57 0.57
C ARG A 17 -6.11 -5.02 -0.53
N ASP A 18 -6.37 -6.18 -1.12
CA ASP A 18 -5.55 -6.68 -2.22
C ASP A 18 -5.59 -5.75 -3.43
N SER A 19 -6.78 -5.30 -3.80
CA SER A 19 -6.95 -4.37 -4.92
C SER A 19 -6.20 -3.08 -4.66
N ARG A 20 -6.32 -2.54 -3.47
CA ARG A 20 -5.64 -1.30 -3.10
C ARG A 20 -4.13 -1.48 -3.15
N LEU A 21 -3.64 -2.61 -2.67
CA LEU A 21 -2.22 -2.91 -2.69
C LEU A 21 -1.69 -2.97 -4.11
N LYS A 22 -2.43 -3.60 -5.01
CA LYS A 22 -2.04 -3.67 -6.42
C LYS A 22 -2.00 -2.28 -7.06
N GLU A 23 -2.99 -1.45 -6.77
CA GLU A 23 -3.03 -0.09 -7.28
C GLU A 23 -1.82 0.71 -6.82
N LEU A 24 -1.49 0.61 -5.53
CA LEU A 24 -0.36 1.34 -4.96
C LEU A 24 0.96 0.88 -5.57
N ARG A 25 1.11 -0.43 -5.75
CA ARG A 25 2.31 -0.98 -6.38
C ARG A 25 2.44 -0.53 -7.83
N SER A 26 1.32 -0.46 -8.55
CA SER A 26 1.33 0.05 -9.92
C SER A 26 1.74 1.51 -9.98
N GLU A 27 1.22 2.32 -9.07
CA GLU A 27 1.61 3.73 -8.99
C GLU A 27 3.09 3.89 -8.71
N LEU A 28 3.62 3.07 -7.80
CA LEU A 28 5.04 3.11 -7.48
C LEU A 28 5.90 2.74 -8.68
N MET A 29 5.49 1.72 -9.41
CA MET A 29 6.18 1.33 -10.64
C MET A 29 6.16 2.42 -11.68
N ASN A 30 5.02 3.09 -11.87
CA ASN A 30 4.91 4.20 -12.80
C ASN A 30 5.86 5.33 -12.45
N GLU A 31 5.93 5.68 -11.18
CA GLU A 31 6.83 6.75 -10.73
C GLU A 31 8.28 6.39 -11.00
N ARG A 32 8.66 5.14 -10.74
CA ARG A 32 10.01 4.66 -11.02
C ARG A 32 10.30 4.64 -12.51
N GLY A 33 9.31 4.24 -13.31
CA GLY A 33 9.45 4.22 -14.76
C GLY A 33 9.68 5.61 -15.33
N ILE A 34 8.92 6.58 -14.87
CA ILE A 34 9.07 7.96 -15.29
C ILE A 34 10.47 8.47 -14.95
N SER A 35 10.93 8.16 -13.76
CA SER A 35 12.25 8.56 -13.31
C SER A 35 13.35 7.93 -14.18
N SER A 36 13.20 6.66 -14.53
CA SER A 36 14.15 5.94 -15.37
C SER A 36 14.23 6.49 -16.78
N MET A 37 13.11 7.00 -17.29
CA MET A 37 13.05 7.56 -18.64
C MET A 37 13.57 9.00 -18.71
N GLY A 38 14.05 9.53 -17.61
CA GLY A 38 14.57 10.88 -17.57
C GLY A 38 13.51 11.94 -17.37
N GLY A 39 12.26 11.54 -17.14
CA GLY A 39 11.21 12.45 -16.77
C GLY A 39 11.40 12.93 -15.34
N GLN A 40 10.76 14.04 -14.99
CA GLN A 40 10.86 14.52 -13.62
C GLN A 40 10.04 13.61 -12.71
N PRO A 41 10.66 13.09 -11.64
CA PRO A 41 9.91 12.25 -10.71
C PRO A 41 8.89 13.08 -9.97
N THR A 42 7.81 12.42 -9.58
CA THR A 42 6.83 13.02 -8.69
C THR A 42 7.54 13.33 -7.37
N SER A 43 6.98 14.22 -6.58
CA SER A 43 7.64 14.65 -5.35
C SER A 43 8.06 13.44 -4.51
N PRO A 44 9.25 13.51 -3.88
CA PRO A 44 9.69 12.42 -2.99
C PRO A 44 8.70 12.10 -1.89
N GLY A 45 7.94 13.10 -1.45
CA GLY A 45 6.91 12.89 -0.44
C GLY A 45 5.83 11.94 -0.89
N ARG A 46 5.42 12.04 -2.17
CA ARG A 46 4.40 11.15 -2.72
C ARG A 46 4.89 9.71 -2.77
N MET A 47 6.12 9.49 -3.21
CA MET A 47 6.69 8.16 -3.25
C MET A 47 6.78 7.54 -1.87
N ARG A 48 7.20 8.34 -0.89
CA ARG A 48 7.26 7.88 0.49
C ARG A 48 5.87 7.53 1.03
N ALA A 49 4.87 8.34 0.69
CA ALA A 49 3.51 8.09 1.12
C ALA A 49 2.98 6.77 0.54
N ILE A 50 3.25 6.52 -0.74
CA ILE A 50 2.84 5.28 -1.38
C ILE A 50 3.51 4.08 -0.71
N LYS A 51 4.81 4.15 -0.50
CA LYS A 51 5.56 3.07 0.15
C LYS A 51 5.05 2.81 1.56
N ARG A 52 4.79 3.88 2.31
CA ARG A 52 4.28 3.77 3.68
C ARG A 52 2.91 3.12 3.70
N GLN A 53 2.05 3.48 2.74
CA GLN A 53 0.72 2.91 2.64
C GLN A 53 0.79 1.41 2.33
N ILE A 54 1.66 1.02 1.40
CA ILE A 54 1.87 -0.39 1.07
C ILE A 54 2.30 -1.16 2.30
N ALA A 55 3.30 -0.65 3.02
CA ALA A 55 3.81 -1.29 4.22
C ALA A 55 2.72 -1.42 5.28
N ARG A 56 1.90 -0.40 5.44
CA ARG A 56 0.83 -0.40 6.42
C ARG A 56 -0.21 -1.46 6.11
N ILE A 57 -0.62 -1.57 4.85
CA ILE A 57 -1.61 -2.56 4.43
C ILE A 57 -1.05 -3.97 4.64
N MET A 58 0.19 -4.20 4.23
CA MET A 58 0.83 -5.50 4.40
C MET A 58 0.96 -5.89 5.88
N THR A 59 1.32 -4.93 6.72
CA THR A 59 1.44 -5.17 8.15
C THR A 59 0.10 -5.58 8.75
N ILE A 60 -0.96 -4.86 8.39
CA ILE A 60 -2.29 -5.15 8.92
C ILE A 60 -2.80 -6.49 8.43
N GLN A 61 -2.58 -6.82 7.17
CA GLN A 61 -2.94 -8.14 6.64
C GLN A 61 -2.23 -9.25 7.38
N HIS A 62 -0.95 -9.05 7.68
CA HIS A 62 -0.17 -10.02 8.41
C HIS A 62 -0.70 -10.20 9.83
N GLU A 63 -1.03 -9.11 10.50
CA GLU A 63 -1.62 -9.18 11.85
C GLU A 63 -2.93 -9.94 11.85
N ILE A 64 -3.77 -9.70 10.86
CA ILE A 64 -5.06 -10.39 10.74
C ILE A 64 -4.85 -11.88 10.53
N GLU A 65 -3.89 -12.24 9.68
CA GLU A 65 -3.56 -13.65 9.42
C GLU A 65 -3.04 -14.34 10.66
N LEU A 66 -2.19 -13.65 11.43
CA LEU A 66 -1.66 -14.20 12.67
C LEU A 66 -2.76 -14.43 13.70
N ASP A 67 -3.68 -13.49 13.82
CA ASP A 67 -4.81 -13.64 14.73
C ASP A 67 -5.67 -14.85 14.35
N GLY A 68 -5.87 -15.05 13.05
CA GLY A 68 -6.59 -16.21 12.56
C GLY A 68 -5.89 -17.53 12.87
N GLU A 69 -4.57 -17.53 12.75
CA GLU A 69 -3.77 -18.74 13.04
C GLU A 69 -3.77 -19.07 14.52
N ASP A 70 -3.74 -18.05 15.37
CA ASP A 70 -3.74 -18.26 16.83
C ASP A 70 -4.99 -18.95 17.31
N ASN A 71 -6.08 -18.82 16.58
CA ASN A 71 -7.34 -19.44 16.94
C ASN A 71 -7.51 -20.85 16.40
N GLY A 72 -6.52 -21.30 15.66
CA GLY A 72 -6.57 -22.64 15.06
C GLY A 72 -6.05 -23.74 15.93
#